data_a919616349ad164a48482ce79f9b77aa
#
_entry.id   a919616349ad164a48482ce79f9b77aa
#
_cell.length_a   1.000
_cell.length_b   1.000
_cell.length_c   1.000
_cell.angle_alpha   90.00
_cell.angle_beta   90.00
_cell.angle_gamma   90.00
#
_symmetry.space_group_name_H-M   'P 1'
#
loop_
_entity.id
_entity.type
_entity.pdbx_description
1 polymer ?
#
loop_
_entity_poly.entity_id
_entity_poly.type
_entity_poly.pdbx_seq_one_letter_code
_entity_poly.pdbx_strand_id
1 'polypeptide(L)'
;MVLALSSGCALGQVVQNGFNGKESEVFEVATIKPVNHSKQERTVGTEVYPGGRIQLMGMPLKALICTAFHLSYWQLSGGAEWMSTVEYDINAKPSDSFEQSRPDTRHDLYDIEDPQLRKMLQALLIDRFQLKYHFETRIGKVFLLEKNGKPLRLKPVQVPHGDSKPSTHEGSMGFADGGWGLSRITMPQLAKFASDYYLHRPELDKTGLTGAYNYRSTPETWASHESDPTGSFIHLINEMGLRLEASKGKVEIFVIDRAEPPSPN
;
A
#
# COMPACT_ATOMS: atom_id res chain seq x y z
N MET A 1 -32.92 16.40 42.70
CA MET A 1 -31.65 16.83 42.07
C MET A 1 -31.26 15.75 41.05
N VAL A 2 -31.68 15.96 39.82
CA VAL A 2 -31.51 14.99 38.73
C VAL A 2 -30.25 15.36 37.95
N LEU A 3 -29.24 14.48 37.98
CA LEU A 3 -28.02 14.63 37.17
C LEU A 3 -28.30 14.12 35.75
N ALA A 4 -28.27 15.02 34.78
CA ALA A 4 -28.32 14.71 33.38
C ALA A 4 -26.91 14.31 32.92
N LEU A 5 -26.73 13.06 32.46
CA LEU A 5 -25.55 12.58 31.75
C LEU A 5 -25.66 13.05 30.29
N SER A 6 -24.83 14.00 29.90
CA SER A 6 -24.68 14.41 28.51
C SER A 6 -23.75 13.42 27.78
N SER A 7 -24.34 12.60 26.91
CA SER A 7 -23.58 11.81 25.93
C SER A 7 -22.96 12.75 24.91
N GLY A 8 -21.65 12.94 25.01
CA GLY A 8 -20.85 13.63 24.00
C GLY A 8 -20.73 12.78 22.73
N CYS A 9 -21.51 13.11 21.72
CA CYS A 9 -21.34 12.60 20.35
C CYS A 9 -20.07 13.25 19.77
N ALA A 10 -19.03 12.47 19.53
CA ALA A 10 -17.85 12.94 18.81
C ALA A 10 -18.26 13.19 17.36
N LEU A 11 -18.43 14.46 17.01
CA LEU A 11 -18.62 14.90 15.63
C LEU A 11 -17.31 14.67 14.86
N GLY A 12 -17.28 13.62 14.04
CA GLY A 12 -16.27 13.42 13.04
C GLY A 12 -16.31 14.60 12.04
N GLN A 13 -15.20 15.28 11.89
CA GLN A 13 -15.07 16.31 10.86
C GLN A 13 -15.12 15.64 9.49
N VAL A 14 -16.22 15.86 8.77
CA VAL A 14 -16.34 15.51 7.35
C VAL A 14 -15.50 16.52 6.59
N VAL A 15 -14.28 16.15 6.22
CA VAL A 15 -13.47 16.91 5.28
C VAL A 15 -14.02 16.60 3.89
N GLN A 16 -14.95 17.41 3.42
CA GLN A 16 -15.32 17.44 2.01
C GLN A 16 -14.18 18.14 1.25
N ASN A 17 -13.21 17.40 0.79
CA ASN A 17 -12.26 17.89 -0.18
C ASN A 17 -12.98 18.02 -1.53
N GLY A 18 -13.53 19.18 -1.80
CA GLY A 18 -13.90 19.59 -3.15
C GLY A 18 -12.63 19.60 -3.99
N PHE A 19 -12.51 18.67 -4.91
CA PHE A 19 -11.40 18.60 -5.86
C PHE A 19 -11.53 19.82 -6.82
N ASN A 20 -10.78 20.89 -6.54
CA ASN A 20 -10.53 21.97 -7.50
C ASN A 20 -9.33 21.53 -8.36
N GLY A 21 -9.58 20.60 -9.29
CA GLY A 21 -8.55 20.05 -10.16
C GLY A 21 -7.89 21.14 -11.02
N LYS A 22 -6.63 21.44 -10.73
CA LYS A 22 -5.75 22.03 -11.74
C LYS A 22 -5.55 20.99 -12.84
N GLU A 23 -5.43 21.41 -14.10
CA GLU A 23 -5.20 20.52 -15.27
C GLU A 23 -4.07 19.50 -15.08
N SER A 24 -3.13 19.73 -14.16
CA SER A 24 -2.02 18.84 -13.81
C SER A 24 -2.37 17.70 -12.83
N GLU A 25 -3.61 17.60 -12.35
CA GLU A 25 -4.03 16.62 -11.34
C GLU A 25 -5.02 15.58 -11.88
N VAL A 26 -5.28 15.55 -13.19
CA VAL A 26 -6.17 14.58 -13.84
C VAL A 26 -5.48 13.95 -15.05
N PHE A 27 -5.90 12.73 -15.39
CA PHE A 27 -5.48 12.12 -16.64
C PHE A 27 -6.18 12.82 -17.81
N GLU A 28 -5.44 13.11 -18.88
CA GLU A 28 -5.99 13.66 -20.13
C GLU A 28 -6.89 12.66 -20.83
N VAL A 29 -6.48 11.39 -20.83
CA VAL A 29 -7.26 10.29 -21.39
C VAL A 29 -7.31 9.15 -20.39
N ALA A 30 -8.51 8.62 -20.16
CA ALA A 30 -8.70 7.42 -19.35
C ALA A 30 -9.82 6.54 -19.89
N THR A 31 -9.60 5.24 -19.89
CA THR A 31 -10.62 4.22 -20.17
C THR A 31 -10.74 3.28 -19.00
N ILE A 32 -11.98 2.92 -18.66
CA ILE A 32 -12.30 1.93 -17.63
C ILE A 32 -13.22 0.90 -18.25
N LYS A 33 -12.84 -0.37 -18.21
CA LYS A 33 -13.62 -1.46 -18.79
C LYS A 33 -13.80 -2.57 -17.77
N PRO A 34 -15.03 -3.08 -17.55
CA PRO A 34 -15.20 -4.29 -16.76
C PRO A 34 -14.53 -5.47 -17.47
N VAL A 35 -13.94 -6.32 -16.67
CA VAL A 35 -13.23 -7.50 -17.14
C VAL A 35 -14.19 -8.56 -17.64
N ASN A 36 -13.90 -9.15 -18.80
CA ASN A 36 -14.61 -10.32 -19.31
C ASN A 36 -13.80 -11.60 -19.02
N HIS A 37 -14.26 -12.41 -18.07
CA HIS A 37 -13.62 -13.65 -17.62
C HIS A 37 -13.64 -14.80 -18.66
N SER A 38 -14.28 -14.63 -19.81
CA SER A 38 -14.32 -15.67 -20.87
C SER A 38 -13.03 -15.78 -21.68
N LYS A 39 -12.05 -14.90 -21.49
CA LYS A 39 -10.75 -14.93 -22.18
C LYS A 39 -9.69 -15.53 -21.26
N GLN A 40 -8.92 -16.50 -21.83
CA GLN A 40 -7.84 -17.22 -21.14
C GLN A 40 -6.68 -16.32 -20.75
N GLU A 41 -6.00 -16.70 -19.66
CA GLU A 41 -4.75 -16.16 -19.08
C GLU A 41 -4.73 -14.63 -18.98
N ARG A 42 -4.84 -14.14 -17.75
CA ARG A 42 -4.86 -12.72 -17.47
C ARG A 42 -3.75 -12.35 -16.51
N THR A 43 -3.04 -11.31 -16.86
CA THR A 43 -2.15 -10.63 -15.94
C THR A 43 -3.01 -9.74 -15.03
N VAL A 44 -2.87 -9.90 -13.72
CA VAL A 44 -3.39 -8.96 -12.73
C VAL A 44 -2.23 -8.10 -12.27
N GLY A 45 -2.41 -6.80 -12.23
CA GLY A 45 -1.35 -5.92 -11.73
C GLY A 45 -1.40 -4.50 -12.25
N THR A 46 -0.35 -3.79 -11.91
CA THR A 46 -0.13 -2.37 -12.23
C THR A 46 1.13 -2.23 -13.06
N GLU A 47 1.04 -1.53 -14.18
CA GLU A 47 2.19 -1.13 -14.99
C GLU A 47 2.21 0.38 -15.15
N VAL A 48 3.38 0.96 -14.93
CA VAL A 48 3.65 2.39 -15.16
C VAL A 48 4.69 2.51 -16.27
N TYR A 49 4.32 3.20 -17.33
CA TYR A 49 5.16 3.40 -18.50
C TYR A 49 5.86 4.75 -18.47
N PRO A 50 6.98 4.91 -19.18
CA PRO A 50 7.60 6.22 -19.35
C PRO A 50 6.59 7.27 -19.83
N GLY A 51 6.64 8.47 -19.23
CA GLY A 51 5.66 9.53 -19.47
C GLY A 51 4.38 9.41 -18.65
N GLY A 52 4.35 8.51 -17.64
CA GLY A 52 3.28 8.42 -16.65
C GLY A 52 2.00 7.73 -17.13
N ARG A 53 1.99 7.09 -18.29
CA ARG A 53 0.87 6.24 -18.68
C ARG A 53 0.78 5.06 -17.72
N ILE A 54 -0.40 4.83 -17.13
CA ILE A 54 -0.66 3.69 -16.25
C ILE A 54 -1.59 2.68 -16.92
N GLN A 55 -1.35 1.42 -16.63
CA GLN A 55 -2.23 0.31 -16.98
C GLN A 55 -2.48 -0.54 -15.72
N LEU A 56 -3.74 -0.59 -15.29
CA LEU A 56 -4.19 -1.39 -14.16
C LEU A 56 -5.07 -2.50 -14.73
N MET A 57 -4.73 -3.75 -14.45
CA MET A 57 -5.34 -4.92 -15.09
C MET A 57 -5.97 -5.84 -14.07
N GLY A 58 -7.23 -6.23 -14.30
CA GLY A 58 -7.93 -7.24 -13.50
C GLY A 58 -8.11 -6.84 -12.02
N MET A 59 -8.29 -5.56 -11.73
CA MET A 59 -8.35 -5.08 -10.35
C MET A 59 -9.77 -4.69 -9.92
N PRO A 60 -10.27 -5.23 -8.79
CA PRO A 60 -11.53 -4.77 -8.22
C PRO A 60 -11.39 -3.36 -7.64
N LEU A 61 -12.53 -2.64 -7.51
CA LEU A 61 -12.51 -1.24 -7.05
C LEU A 61 -11.80 -1.07 -5.70
N LYS A 62 -11.95 -2.00 -4.76
CA LYS A 62 -11.23 -1.92 -3.48
C LYS A 62 -9.71 -1.98 -3.65
N ALA A 63 -9.19 -2.79 -4.56
CA ALA A 63 -7.76 -2.82 -4.87
C ALA A 63 -7.30 -1.52 -5.54
N LEU A 64 -8.10 -1.00 -6.49
CA LEU A 64 -7.84 0.31 -7.11
C LEU A 64 -7.78 1.45 -6.08
N ILE A 65 -8.67 1.44 -5.07
CA ILE A 65 -8.63 2.40 -3.96
C ILE A 65 -7.34 2.23 -3.15
N CYS A 66 -6.94 0.99 -2.81
CA CYS A 66 -5.69 0.74 -2.11
C CYS A 66 -4.49 1.32 -2.87
N THR A 67 -4.39 1.07 -4.17
CA THR A 67 -3.34 1.61 -5.04
C THR A 67 -3.37 3.14 -5.08
N ALA A 68 -4.54 3.76 -5.31
CA ALA A 68 -4.68 5.20 -5.43
C ALA A 68 -4.34 5.96 -4.15
N PHE A 69 -4.77 5.44 -3.01
CA PHE A 69 -4.61 6.08 -1.69
C PHE A 69 -3.43 5.54 -0.89
N HIS A 70 -2.66 4.60 -1.47
CA HIS A 70 -1.51 3.94 -0.84
C HIS A 70 -1.88 3.29 0.51
N LEU A 71 -2.98 2.55 0.51
CA LEU A 71 -3.53 1.90 1.69
C LEU A 71 -3.26 0.40 1.67
N SER A 72 -3.18 -0.18 2.84
CA SER A 72 -3.31 -1.62 3.03
C SER A 72 -4.78 -2.03 2.95
N TYR A 73 -5.07 -3.23 2.44
CA TYR A 73 -6.45 -3.70 2.26
C TYR A 73 -7.26 -3.75 3.57
N TRP A 74 -6.59 -4.02 4.70
CA TRP A 74 -7.20 -4.02 6.03
C TRP A 74 -7.64 -2.61 6.51
N GLN A 75 -7.16 -1.54 5.89
CA GLN A 75 -7.58 -0.16 6.18
C GLN A 75 -8.93 0.19 5.56
N LEU A 76 -9.44 -0.62 4.63
CA LEU A 76 -10.73 -0.37 3.99
C LEU A 76 -11.88 -0.88 4.86
N SER A 77 -12.92 -0.05 4.96
CA SER A 77 -14.19 -0.39 5.61
C SER A 77 -15.36 0.02 4.72
N GLY A 78 -16.44 -0.74 4.78
CA GLY A 78 -17.64 -0.43 3.99
C GLY A 78 -17.55 -0.87 2.53
N GLY A 79 -18.46 -0.32 1.74
CA GLY A 79 -18.62 -0.62 0.33
C GLY A 79 -19.41 -1.91 0.05
N ALA A 80 -20.11 -1.96 -1.09
CA ALA A 80 -20.91 -3.10 -1.53
C ALA A 80 -20.00 -4.24 -2.03
N GLU A 81 -20.54 -5.46 -2.09
CA GLU A 81 -19.82 -6.68 -2.47
C GLU A 81 -19.17 -6.59 -3.86
N TRP A 82 -19.88 -6.00 -4.84
CA TRP A 82 -19.36 -5.84 -6.20
C TRP A 82 -18.01 -5.11 -6.26
N MET A 83 -17.72 -4.24 -5.28
CA MET A 83 -16.44 -3.51 -5.20
C MET A 83 -15.24 -4.44 -4.92
N SER A 84 -15.50 -5.66 -4.46
CA SER A 84 -14.49 -6.70 -4.23
C SER A 84 -14.49 -7.80 -5.29
N THR A 85 -15.55 -7.91 -6.10
CA THR A 85 -15.76 -9.05 -7.01
C THR A 85 -15.77 -8.67 -8.48
N VAL A 86 -16.18 -7.44 -8.81
CA VAL A 86 -16.15 -6.96 -10.20
C VAL A 86 -14.79 -6.32 -10.48
N GLU A 87 -14.09 -6.89 -11.43
CA GLU A 87 -12.75 -6.44 -11.84
C GLU A 87 -12.83 -5.47 -13.02
N TYR A 88 -11.87 -4.57 -13.08
CA TYR A 88 -11.75 -3.54 -14.11
C TYR A 88 -10.33 -3.51 -14.68
N ASP A 89 -10.26 -3.20 -15.98
CA ASP A 89 -9.04 -2.77 -16.65
C ASP A 89 -9.10 -1.25 -16.82
N ILE A 90 -8.06 -0.55 -16.34
CA ILE A 90 -7.90 0.89 -16.51
C ILE A 90 -6.67 1.15 -17.36
N ASN A 91 -6.81 2.00 -18.37
CA ASN A 91 -5.69 2.55 -19.12
C ASN A 91 -5.82 4.07 -19.11
N ALA A 92 -4.85 4.77 -18.53
CA ALA A 92 -4.90 6.20 -18.37
C ALA A 92 -3.55 6.85 -18.68
N LYS A 93 -3.61 8.03 -19.32
CA LYS A 93 -2.43 8.80 -19.74
C LYS A 93 -2.58 10.24 -19.25
N PRO A 94 -1.57 10.80 -18.54
CA PRO A 94 -1.52 12.22 -18.24
C PRO A 94 -1.27 13.03 -19.51
N SER A 95 -1.34 14.37 -19.40
CA SER A 95 -0.97 15.28 -20.50
C SER A 95 0.50 15.12 -20.90
N ASP A 96 0.84 15.49 -22.13
CA ASP A 96 2.21 15.42 -22.63
C ASP A 96 3.18 16.36 -21.86
N SER A 97 2.65 17.32 -21.11
CA SER A 97 3.44 18.19 -20.22
C SER A 97 3.75 17.56 -18.85
N PHE A 98 3.27 16.35 -18.58
CA PHE A 98 3.53 15.68 -17.32
C PHE A 98 4.99 15.22 -17.21
N GLU A 99 5.68 15.70 -16.18
CA GLU A 99 7.02 15.23 -15.83
C GLU A 99 6.93 14.22 -14.68
N GLN A 100 7.20 12.97 -14.98
CA GLN A 100 7.21 11.91 -13.99
C GLN A 100 8.34 12.14 -12.99
N SER A 101 7.99 12.31 -11.71
CA SER A 101 8.95 12.62 -10.64
C SER A 101 9.88 11.43 -10.34
N ARG A 102 9.45 10.22 -10.63
CA ARG A 102 10.24 8.99 -10.50
C ARG A 102 9.97 8.07 -11.68
N PRO A 103 11.01 7.63 -12.42
CA PRO A 103 10.81 6.55 -13.36
C PRO A 103 10.42 5.30 -12.56
N ASP A 104 9.23 4.81 -12.80
CA ASP A 104 8.78 3.57 -12.21
C ASP A 104 9.44 2.43 -12.97
N THR A 105 10.38 1.76 -12.31
CA THR A 105 11.13 0.63 -12.87
C THR A 105 10.74 -0.69 -12.22
N ARG A 106 9.77 -0.66 -11.31
CA ARG A 106 9.30 -1.84 -10.60
C ARG A 106 7.89 -2.23 -11.04
N HIS A 107 7.75 -3.50 -11.32
CA HIS A 107 6.47 -4.17 -11.46
C HIS A 107 5.99 -4.62 -10.07
N ASP A 108 5.68 -3.67 -9.19
CA ASP A 108 4.91 -4.00 -7.99
C ASP A 108 3.46 -4.20 -8.44
N LEU A 109 2.94 -5.39 -8.20
CA LEU A 109 1.63 -5.82 -8.72
C LEU A 109 0.49 -4.86 -8.36
N TYR A 110 0.65 -4.00 -7.35
CA TYR A 110 -0.43 -3.18 -6.81
C TYR A 110 -0.02 -1.76 -6.41
N ASP A 111 1.18 -1.27 -6.73
CA ASP A 111 1.62 0.05 -6.28
C ASP A 111 1.98 0.99 -7.45
N ILE A 112 1.68 2.28 -7.26
CA ILE A 112 2.14 3.39 -8.09
C ILE A 112 3.00 4.27 -7.20
N GLU A 113 4.32 4.28 -7.42
CA GLU A 113 5.24 5.03 -6.56
C GLU A 113 5.10 6.56 -6.72
N ASP A 114 4.78 7.03 -7.92
CA ASP A 114 4.64 8.46 -8.19
C ASP A 114 3.40 9.05 -7.50
N PRO A 115 3.57 10.00 -6.54
CA PRO A 115 2.46 10.59 -5.80
C PRO A 115 1.48 11.38 -6.69
N GLN A 116 1.96 11.93 -7.81
CA GLN A 116 1.13 12.68 -8.75
C GLN A 116 0.22 11.74 -9.54
N LEU A 117 0.76 10.61 -10.01
CA LEU A 117 -0.05 9.57 -10.67
C LEU A 117 -1.09 8.99 -9.73
N ARG A 118 -0.75 8.80 -8.44
CA ARG A 118 -1.75 8.38 -7.43
C ARG A 118 -2.86 9.41 -7.27
N LYS A 119 -2.55 10.72 -7.21
CA LYS A 119 -3.57 11.78 -7.14
C LYS A 119 -4.47 11.79 -8.38
N MET A 120 -3.91 11.62 -9.57
CA MET A 120 -4.69 11.50 -10.80
C MET A 120 -5.61 10.27 -10.76
N LEU A 121 -5.12 9.13 -10.24
CA LEU A 121 -5.96 7.93 -10.07
C LEU A 121 -7.05 8.17 -9.02
N GLN A 122 -6.78 8.84 -7.91
CA GLN A 122 -7.82 9.25 -6.94
C GLN A 122 -8.91 10.07 -7.62
N ALA A 123 -8.54 11.09 -8.39
CA ALA A 123 -9.48 11.93 -9.13
C ALA A 123 -10.34 11.10 -10.10
N LEU A 124 -9.71 10.17 -10.84
CA LEU A 124 -10.40 9.27 -11.76
C LEU A 124 -11.42 8.37 -11.03
N LEU A 125 -11.06 7.81 -9.89
CA LEU A 125 -11.98 6.95 -9.11
C LEU A 125 -13.13 7.77 -8.51
N ILE A 126 -12.86 8.98 -8.02
CA ILE A 126 -13.91 9.88 -7.51
C ILE A 126 -14.89 10.24 -8.62
N ASP A 127 -14.40 10.61 -9.80
CA ASP A 127 -15.25 11.01 -10.93
C ASP A 127 -16.02 9.83 -11.51
N ARG A 128 -15.35 8.75 -11.90
CA ARG A 128 -15.93 7.67 -12.69
C ARG A 128 -16.76 6.67 -11.87
N PHE A 129 -16.38 6.44 -10.61
CA PHE A 129 -17.11 5.56 -9.70
C PHE A 129 -17.98 6.34 -8.71
N GLN A 130 -18.06 7.68 -8.81
CA GLN A 130 -18.77 8.54 -7.86
C GLN A 130 -18.37 8.24 -6.42
N LEU A 131 -17.07 7.94 -6.21
CA LEU A 131 -16.54 7.51 -4.92
C LEU A 131 -16.65 8.62 -3.88
N LYS A 132 -17.37 8.32 -2.79
CA LYS A 132 -17.44 9.14 -1.57
C LYS A 132 -16.85 8.36 -0.42
N TYR A 133 -16.02 9.00 0.35
CA TYR A 133 -15.30 8.39 1.46
C TYR A 133 -14.95 9.40 2.53
N HIS A 134 -14.60 8.88 3.70
CA HIS A 134 -13.97 9.67 4.76
C HIS A 134 -12.93 8.81 5.49
N PHE A 135 -12.08 9.48 6.28
CA PHE A 135 -11.15 8.80 7.16
C PHE A 135 -11.66 8.82 8.59
N GLU A 136 -11.56 7.68 9.27
CA GLU A 136 -11.84 7.55 10.69
C GLU A 136 -10.61 7.08 11.44
N THR A 137 -10.37 7.65 12.62
CA THR A 137 -9.38 7.10 13.55
C THR A 137 -10.09 6.18 14.54
N ARG A 138 -9.69 4.91 14.58
CA ARG A 138 -10.20 3.89 15.51
C ARG A 138 -9.08 3.38 16.41
N ILE A 139 -9.42 2.92 17.62
CA ILE A 139 -8.49 2.13 18.43
C ILE A 139 -8.60 0.68 17.99
N GLY A 140 -7.53 0.17 17.42
CA GLY A 140 -7.45 -1.19 16.87
C GLY A 140 -6.29 -1.99 17.45
N LYS A 141 -6.26 -3.29 17.09
CA LYS A 141 -5.11 -4.15 17.37
C LYS A 141 -4.00 -3.78 16.40
N VAL A 142 -2.81 -3.54 16.91
CA VAL A 142 -1.60 -3.22 16.14
C VAL A 142 -0.46 -4.13 16.56
N PHE A 143 0.57 -4.23 15.74
CA PHE A 143 1.85 -4.77 16.16
C PHE A 143 2.87 -3.64 16.28
N LEU A 144 3.75 -3.75 17.28
CA LEU A 144 4.91 -2.88 17.42
C LEU A 144 6.14 -3.65 16.96
N LEU A 145 6.85 -3.11 15.98
CA LEU A 145 8.15 -3.63 15.58
C LEU A 145 9.21 -2.99 16.47
N GLU A 146 9.88 -3.81 17.25
CA GLU A 146 10.86 -3.39 18.25
C GLU A 146 12.14 -4.21 18.19
N LYS A 147 13.21 -3.72 18.80
CA LYS A 147 14.43 -4.52 19.05
C LYS A 147 14.13 -5.59 20.11
N ASN A 148 14.58 -6.83 19.89
CA ASN A 148 14.35 -7.95 20.83
C ASN A 148 15.46 -8.12 21.88
N GLY A 149 16.42 -7.19 21.95
CA GLY A 149 17.58 -7.23 22.86
C GLY A 149 18.74 -8.13 22.38
N LYS A 150 18.58 -8.87 21.30
CA LYS A 150 19.67 -9.61 20.65
C LYS A 150 20.48 -8.71 19.72
N PRO A 151 21.71 -9.09 19.36
CA PRO A 151 22.48 -8.38 18.35
C PRO A 151 21.70 -8.28 17.03
N LEU A 152 21.67 -7.09 16.43
CA LEU A 152 21.05 -6.89 15.12
C LEU A 152 21.86 -7.61 14.03
N ARG A 153 21.17 -8.43 13.24
CA ARG A 153 21.74 -9.05 12.03
C ARG A 153 21.47 -8.24 10.77
N LEU A 154 20.79 -7.11 10.91
CA LEU A 154 20.58 -6.12 9.86
C LEU A 154 21.90 -5.39 9.56
N LYS A 155 22.30 -5.37 8.30
CA LYS A 155 23.52 -4.67 7.85
C LYS A 155 23.12 -3.30 7.32
N PRO A 156 23.53 -2.18 7.95
CA PRO A 156 23.21 -0.86 7.45
C PRO A 156 23.83 -0.66 6.06
N VAL A 157 23.08 0.00 5.18
CA VAL A 157 23.56 0.40 3.87
C VAL A 157 24.20 1.76 3.99
N GLN A 158 25.49 1.85 3.65
CA GLN A 158 26.15 3.14 3.51
C GLN A 158 25.67 3.78 2.20
N VAL A 159 24.95 4.89 2.29
CA VAL A 159 24.65 5.71 1.13
C VAL A 159 25.92 6.54 0.87
N PRO A 160 26.60 6.40 -0.28
CA PRO A 160 27.73 7.26 -0.60
C PRO A 160 27.26 8.72 -0.59
N HIS A 161 27.98 9.58 0.09
CA HIS A 161 27.81 11.04 -0.03
C HIS A 161 28.34 11.45 -1.40
N GLY A 162 27.45 11.78 -2.33
CA GLY A 162 27.80 12.32 -3.66
C GLY A 162 26.92 11.73 -4.75
N ASP A 163 26.22 12.57 -5.45
CA ASP A 163 25.59 12.52 -6.81
C ASP A 163 25.16 11.16 -7.43
N SER A 164 25.03 10.13 -6.66
CA SER A 164 24.40 8.92 -7.16
C SER A 164 22.89 9.13 -7.18
N LYS A 165 22.31 9.28 -8.38
CA LYS A 165 20.88 9.07 -8.57
C LYS A 165 20.47 7.86 -7.74
N PRO A 166 19.37 7.91 -6.96
CA PRO A 166 18.87 6.75 -6.24
C PRO A 166 18.89 5.57 -7.18
N SER A 167 19.61 4.49 -6.81
CA SER A 167 19.64 3.33 -7.68
C SER A 167 18.21 2.80 -7.77
N THR A 168 17.78 2.43 -8.95
CA THR A 168 16.44 1.93 -9.30
C THR A 168 15.99 0.69 -8.52
N HIS A 169 16.76 0.26 -7.53
CA HIS A 169 16.49 -0.88 -6.64
C HIS A 169 16.41 -0.45 -5.16
N GLU A 170 15.78 0.66 -4.85
CA GLU A 170 15.49 1.03 -3.47
C GLU A 170 14.39 0.14 -2.91
N GLY A 171 14.79 -0.70 -1.93
CA GLY A 171 13.86 -1.45 -1.13
C GLY A 171 13.23 -2.66 -1.81
N SER A 172 13.98 -3.72 -2.06
CA SER A 172 13.41 -5.01 -2.48
C SER A 172 13.40 -6.03 -1.34
N MET A 173 12.32 -6.80 -1.27
CA MET A 173 12.14 -7.92 -0.35
C MET A 173 11.70 -9.13 -1.15
N GLY A 174 12.23 -10.29 -0.82
CA GLY A 174 11.83 -11.49 -1.51
C GLY A 174 12.78 -12.65 -1.33
N PHE A 175 12.45 -13.74 -2.02
CA PHE A 175 13.22 -14.96 -2.03
C PHE A 175 14.20 -14.95 -3.21
N ALA A 176 15.48 -15.10 -2.93
CA ALA A 176 16.52 -15.20 -3.92
C ALA A 176 17.70 -16.03 -3.36
N ASP A 177 18.42 -16.74 -4.25
CA ASP A 177 19.62 -17.53 -3.91
C ASP A 177 19.42 -18.47 -2.70
N GLY A 178 18.26 -19.14 -2.64
CA GLY A 178 17.95 -20.11 -1.58
C GLY A 178 17.61 -19.53 -0.21
N GLY A 179 17.42 -18.22 -0.06
CA GLY A 179 17.03 -17.59 1.18
C GLY A 179 16.14 -16.37 0.97
N TRP A 180 15.46 -15.95 2.01
CA TRP A 180 14.69 -14.73 2.01
C TRP A 180 15.58 -13.54 2.36
N GLY A 181 15.39 -12.41 1.72
CA GLY A 181 16.27 -11.28 1.88
C GLY A 181 15.62 -9.92 1.80
N LEU A 182 16.28 -8.96 2.43
CA LEU A 182 16.05 -7.52 2.31
C LEU A 182 17.22 -6.88 1.59
N SER A 183 16.93 -6.04 0.63
CA SER A 183 17.92 -5.19 -0.02
C SER A 183 17.48 -3.74 0.12
N ARG A 184 18.28 -2.92 0.84
CA ARG A 184 18.05 -1.47 1.01
C ARG A 184 16.67 -1.11 1.59
N ILE A 185 16.15 -1.89 2.52
CA ILE A 185 14.84 -1.70 3.15
C ILE A 185 14.95 -0.81 4.37
N THR A 186 14.07 0.18 4.47
CA THR A 186 13.83 0.96 5.70
C THR A 186 12.88 0.23 6.64
N MET A 187 12.92 0.55 7.93
CA MET A 187 12.00 -0.08 8.90
C MET A 187 10.52 0.23 8.60
N PRO A 188 10.12 1.45 8.20
CA PRO A 188 8.74 1.68 7.75
C PRO A 188 8.32 0.82 6.55
N GLN A 189 9.21 0.55 5.58
CA GLN A 189 8.92 -0.35 4.46
C GLN A 189 8.76 -1.81 4.92
N LEU A 190 9.62 -2.26 5.86
CA LEU A 190 9.49 -3.59 6.45
C LEU A 190 8.17 -3.73 7.22
N ALA A 191 7.79 -2.72 8.00
CA ALA A 191 6.54 -2.66 8.75
C ALA A 191 5.32 -2.73 7.80
N LYS A 192 5.33 -1.92 6.73
CA LYS A 192 4.26 -1.96 5.73
C LYS A 192 4.16 -3.34 5.07
N PHE A 193 5.27 -3.93 4.66
CA PHE A 193 5.29 -5.25 4.04
C PHE A 193 4.74 -6.33 5.00
N ALA A 194 5.18 -6.32 6.26
CA ALA A 194 4.66 -7.23 7.28
C ALA A 194 3.14 -7.10 7.45
N SER A 195 2.67 -5.85 7.52
CA SER A 195 1.26 -5.49 7.64
C SER A 195 0.44 -6.01 6.47
N ASP A 196 0.92 -5.85 5.23
CA ASP A 196 0.16 -6.17 4.02
C ASP A 196 0.11 -7.67 3.74
N TYR A 197 1.23 -8.38 3.91
CA TYR A 197 1.37 -9.76 3.43
C TYR A 197 1.23 -10.82 4.52
N TYR A 198 1.54 -10.51 5.79
CA TYR A 198 1.59 -11.51 6.85
C TYR A 198 0.64 -11.26 8.02
N LEU A 199 0.54 -10.01 8.46
CA LEU A 199 -0.17 -9.69 9.69
C LEU A 199 -1.61 -9.22 9.45
N HIS A 200 -1.88 -8.64 8.28
CA HIS A 200 -3.15 -8.00 7.91
C HIS A 200 -3.66 -7.04 9.01
N ARG A 201 -2.74 -6.32 9.63
CA ARG A 201 -2.95 -5.36 10.72
C ARG A 201 -1.86 -4.31 10.70
N PRO A 202 -2.14 -3.11 11.25
CA PRO A 202 -1.12 -2.06 11.34
C PRO A 202 0.11 -2.54 12.10
N GLU A 203 1.26 -2.24 11.53
CA GLU A 203 2.53 -2.37 12.22
C GLU A 203 3.16 -0.99 12.39
N LEU A 204 3.58 -0.69 13.61
CA LEU A 204 4.19 0.58 13.97
C LEU A 204 5.66 0.35 14.25
N ASP A 205 6.52 1.00 13.47
CA ASP A 205 7.96 0.99 13.73
C ASP A 205 8.29 1.71 15.05
N LYS A 206 8.83 0.97 15.99
CA LYS A 206 9.36 1.40 17.29
C LYS A 206 10.82 0.99 17.50
N THR A 207 11.49 0.57 16.42
CA THR A 207 12.89 0.11 16.48
C THR A 207 13.87 1.25 16.79
N GLY A 208 13.53 2.48 16.41
CA GLY A 208 14.42 3.62 16.42
C GLY A 208 15.60 3.46 15.45
N LEU A 209 15.52 2.56 14.49
CA LEU A 209 16.51 2.37 13.45
C LEU A 209 16.23 3.31 12.28
N THR A 210 17.22 4.08 11.87
CA THR A 210 17.15 5.02 10.75
C THR A 210 17.97 4.52 9.57
N GLY A 211 17.60 4.92 8.35
CA GLY A 211 18.28 4.51 7.13
C GLY A 211 17.77 3.17 6.57
N ALA A 212 18.54 2.61 5.65
CA ALA A 212 18.20 1.39 4.95
C ALA A 212 19.12 0.23 5.36
N TYR A 213 18.60 -0.98 5.29
CA TYR A 213 19.30 -2.18 5.75
C TYR A 213 19.21 -3.30 4.72
N ASN A 214 20.26 -4.13 4.72
CA ASN A 214 20.29 -5.41 4.05
C ASN A 214 20.19 -6.53 5.08
N TYR A 215 19.55 -7.63 4.69
CA TYR A 215 19.51 -8.86 5.47
C TYR A 215 19.37 -10.06 4.53
N ARG A 216 19.90 -11.19 4.96
CA ARG A 216 19.68 -12.49 4.28
C ARG A 216 19.48 -13.56 5.34
N SER A 217 18.40 -14.33 5.19
CA SER A 217 18.14 -15.52 5.99
C SER A 217 18.99 -16.71 5.51
N THR A 218 19.08 -17.74 6.34
CA THR A 218 19.53 -19.05 5.88
C THR A 218 18.36 -19.80 5.21
N PRO A 219 18.61 -20.80 4.35
CA PRO A 219 17.56 -21.62 3.78
C PRO A 219 16.67 -22.30 4.84
N GLU A 220 17.25 -22.72 5.94
CA GLU A 220 16.57 -23.42 7.04
C GLU A 220 15.54 -22.53 7.73
N THR A 221 15.81 -21.23 7.85
CA THR A 221 14.90 -20.26 8.45
C THR A 221 13.57 -20.17 7.72
N TRP A 222 13.59 -20.48 6.41
CA TRP A 222 12.42 -20.35 5.55
C TRP A 222 11.76 -21.69 5.17
N ALA A 223 12.29 -22.80 5.68
CA ALA A 223 11.85 -24.15 5.30
C ALA A 223 10.38 -24.46 5.61
N SER A 224 9.80 -23.81 6.63
CA SER A 224 8.38 -23.99 7.03
C SER A 224 7.41 -22.98 6.40
N HIS A 225 7.88 -22.12 5.49
CA HIS A 225 7.07 -21.00 4.97
C HIS A 225 5.78 -21.46 4.28
N GLU A 226 5.80 -22.55 3.52
CA GLU A 226 4.62 -23.05 2.82
C GLU A 226 3.49 -23.48 3.77
N SER A 227 3.84 -24.03 4.94
CA SER A 227 2.87 -24.51 5.92
C SER A 227 2.43 -23.46 6.93
N ASP A 228 3.29 -22.50 7.27
CA ASP A 228 3.02 -21.40 8.20
C ASP A 228 3.77 -20.13 7.75
N PRO A 229 3.25 -19.39 6.77
CA PRO A 229 3.89 -18.17 6.28
C PRO A 229 4.06 -17.11 7.36
N THR A 230 3.05 -16.91 8.21
CA THR A 230 3.07 -15.89 9.27
C THR A 230 4.06 -16.25 10.36
N GLY A 231 4.07 -17.50 10.83
CA GLY A 231 5.03 -17.95 11.84
C GLY A 231 6.46 -17.90 11.35
N SER A 232 6.71 -18.28 10.09
CA SER A 232 8.02 -18.19 9.46
C SER A 232 8.50 -16.73 9.34
N PHE A 233 7.60 -15.81 9.00
CA PHE A 233 7.92 -14.40 8.97
C PHE A 233 8.24 -13.85 10.37
N ILE A 234 7.47 -14.19 11.39
CA ILE A 234 7.76 -13.83 12.80
C ILE A 234 9.12 -14.38 13.23
N HIS A 235 9.44 -15.62 12.86
CA HIS A 235 10.74 -16.21 13.15
C HIS A 235 11.88 -15.41 12.49
N LEU A 236 11.71 -15.04 11.23
CA LEU A 236 12.64 -14.20 10.46
C LEU A 236 12.88 -12.84 11.13
N ILE A 237 11.82 -12.16 11.57
CA ILE A 237 11.92 -10.91 12.34
C ILE A 237 12.74 -11.09 13.60
N ASN A 238 12.54 -12.21 14.32
CA ASN A 238 13.32 -12.52 15.53
C ASN A 238 14.80 -12.77 15.23
N GLU A 239 15.12 -13.41 14.12
CA GLU A 239 16.51 -13.60 13.70
C GLU A 239 17.22 -12.31 13.34
N MET A 240 16.49 -11.33 12.78
CA MET A 240 17.05 -10.00 12.49
C MET A 240 17.45 -9.25 13.75
N GLY A 241 17.07 -9.70 14.95
CA GLY A 241 17.24 -9.00 16.21
C GLY A 241 16.06 -8.08 16.54
N LEU A 242 14.93 -8.29 15.88
CA LEU A 242 13.67 -7.57 16.08
C LEU A 242 12.60 -8.48 16.69
N ARG A 243 11.49 -7.90 17.12
CA ARG A 243 10.30 -8.62 17.57
C ARG A 243 9.05 -7.88 17.18
N LEU A 244 7.96 -8.62 17.08
CA LEU A 244 6.60 -8.11 16.92
C LEU A 244 5.87 -8.25 18.24
N GLU A 245 5.43 -7.15 18.81
CA GLU A 245 4.65 -7.13 20.06
C GLU A 245 3.22 -6.70 19.78
N ALA A 246 2.26 -7.53 20.19
CA ALA A 246 0.83 -7.22 20.03
C ALA A 246 0.42 -6.08 20.98
N SER A 247 -0.23 -5.06 20.46
CA SER A 247 -0.62 -3.86 21.19
C SER A 247 -1.96 -3.31 20.72
N LYS A 248 -2.35 -2.18 21.27
CA LYS A 248 -3.49 -1.38 20.79
C LYS A 248 -2.99 0.02 20.45
N GLY A 249 -3.47 0.55 19.34
CA GLY A 249 -3.07 1.88 18.88
C GLY A 249 -4.15 2.55 18.03
N LYS A 250 -3.91 3.81 17.70
CA LYS A 250 -4.74 4.54 16.75
C LYS A 250 -4.45 4.00 15.35
N VAL A 251 -5.53 3.67 14.65
CA VAL A 251 -5.50 3.16 13.29
C VAL A 251 -6.38 4.06 12.43
N GLU A 252 -5.87 4.52 11.32
CA GLU A 252 -6.64 5.25 10.33
C GLU A 252 -7.32 4.27 9.38
N ILE A 253 -8.63 4.40 9.26
CA ILE A 253 -9.49 3.56 8.42
C ILE A 253 -10.11 4.44 7.34
N PHE A 254 -9.99 4.00 6.09
CA PHE A 254 -10.69 4.57 4.95
C PHE A 254 -12.08 3.95 4.85
N VAL A 255 -13.11 4.75 5.05
CA VAL A 255 -14.51 4.30 5.01
C VAL A 255 -15.11 4.68 3.65
N ILE A 256 -15.57 3.67 2.91
CA ILE A 256 -16.29 3.88 1.65
C ILE A 256 -17.76 4.17 1.99
N ASP A 257 -18.17 5.43 1.81
CA ASP A 257 -19.55 5.86 2.03
C ASP A 257 -20.47 5.46 0.87
N ARG A 258 -19.97 5.64 -0.36
CA ARG A 258 -20.70 5.31 -1.58
C ARG A 258 -19.73 5.13 -2.75
N ALA A 259 -20.04 4.21 -3.65
CA ALA A 259 -19.52 4.19 -5.01
C ALA A 259 -20.56 3.57 -5.94
N GLU A 260 -20.43 3.87 -7.23
CA GLU A 260 -21.31 3.35 -8.29
C GLU A 260 -20.43 2.70 -9.37
N PRO A 261 -20.91 1.64 -10.06
CA PRO A 261 -20.22 1.12 -11.24
C PRO A 261 -20.04 2.25 -12.27
N PRO A 262 -18.90 2.29 -12.98
CA PRO A 262 -18.63 3.36 -13.93
C PRO A 262 -19.60 3.28 -15.11
N SER A 263 -20.03 4.44 -15.61
CA SER A 263 -20.77 4.49 -16.88
C SER A 263 -19.89 3.95 -18.02
N PRO A 264 -20.47 3.30 -19.03
CA PRO A 264 -19.73 2.89 -20.23
C PRO A 264 -19.01 4.09 -20.86
N ASN A 265 -17.77 3.88 -21.32
CA ASN A 265 -16.99 4.90 -22.06
C ASN A 265 -17.55 5.06 -23.47
#